data_e747f84efc09974b11bc7e77f633ae81
#
_entry.id   e747f84efc09974b11bc7e77f633ae81
#
_cell.length_a   1.000
_cell.length_b   1.000
_cell.length_c   1.000
_cell.angle_alpha   90.00
_cell.angle_beta   90.00
_cell.angle_gamma   90.00
#
_symmetry.space_group_name_H-M   'P 1'
#
loop_
_entity.id
_entity.type
_entity.pdbx_description
1 polymer ?
#
loop_
_entity_poly.entity_id
_entity_poly.type
_entity_poly.pdbx_seq_one_letter_code
_entity_poly.pdbx_strand_id
1 'polypeptide(L)'
;MRSEFKEILIDAFSETKRFSTLSTVHKRCPPGPTVMYFAGGYLRRSLDVLECFDPQTLKWTILSPLSVPKSGLGAAYVGMVMIIQNDKLPLNSMAPLSVARNRLGVAVIDDCIYAVGGGNGNTFHTSMEKYDPKQDEWTTVTPLNFPRIGVAVAVLDRKLYAAGGFDGRHRLRSAECYDVDTDLWKLVSPLVERRSGAGAASLNGFVYAIGGYDGEAQLNSVERYSPASDTWITVSPLIHRRSALSATVLCGKLYVVGGYAGEGFLNTLEEYIPEQDCWKLVSSMNLGRSGAGIAVGWKPAT
;
A
#
# COMPACT_ATOMS: atom_id res chain seq x y z
N MET A 1 -28.01 -6.59 -3.45
CA MET A 1 -26.72 -6.01 -3.05
C MET A 1 -25.58 -7.01 -2.85
N ARG A 2 -25.78 -8.22 -2.30
CA ARG A 2 -24.71 -9.26 -2.22
C ARG A 2 -24.35 -9.93 -3.58
N SER A 3 -25.23 -9.89 -4.57
CA SER A 3 -25.00 -10.47 -5.90
C SER A 3 -24.24 -9.55 -6.84
N GLU A 4 -24.44 -8.25 -6.76
CA GLU A 4 -23.84 -7.27 -7.68
C GLU A 4 -22.30 -7.12 -7.51
N PHE A 5 -21.80 -7.25 -6.27
CA PHE A 5 -20.33 -7.24 -6.06
C PHE A 5 -19.64 -8.51 -6.58
N LYS A 6 -20.34 -9.66 -6.60
CA LYS A 6 -19.85 -10.89 -7.24
C LYS A 6 -19.89 -10.81 -8.76
N GLU A 7 -20.89 -10.17 -9.33
CA GLU A 7 -21.03 -9.98 -10.78
C GLU A 7 -19.99 -8.99 -11.33
N ILE A 8 -19.69 -7.89 -10.62
CA ILE A 8 -18.62 -6.95 -10.99
C ILE A 8 -17.25 -7.63 -11.01
N LEU A 9 -16.98 -8.57 -10.11
CA LEU A 9 -15.75 -9.37 -10.10
C LEU A 9 -15.68 -10.35 -11.29
N ILE A 10 -16.80 -10.93 -11.70
CA ILE A 10 -16.87 -11.93 -12.77
C ILE A 10 -16.90 -11.27 -14.16
N ASP A 11 -17.63 -10.16 -14.32
CA ASP A 11 -17.71 -9.44 -15.59
C ASP A 11 -16.40 -8.73 -15.95
N ALA A 12 -15.65 -8.22 -14.97
CA ALA A 12 -14.33 -7.65 -15.21
C ALA A 12 -13.35 -8.66 -15.80
N PHE A 13 -13.43 -9.93 -15.39
CA PHE A 13 -12.61 -11.02 -15.97
C PHE A 13 -13.08 -11.45 -17.37
N SER A 14 -14.36 -11.33 -17.70
CA SER A 14 -14.88 -11.70 -19.03
C SER A 14 -14.52 -10.65 -20.09
N GLU A 15 -14.43 -9.37 -19.72
CA GLU A 15 -14.03 -8.29 -20.63
C GLU A 15 -12.50 -8.27 -20.88
N THR A 16 -11.66 -8.64 -19.91
CA THR A 16 -10.20 -8.73 -20.10
C THR A 16 -9.82 -9.81 -21.13
N LYS A 17 -10.61 -10.83 -21.35
CA LYS A 17 -10.41 -11.82 -22.43
C LYS A 17 -10.63 -11.26 -23.85
N ARG A 18 -11.27 -10.08 -24.01
CA ARG A 18 -11.51 -9.43 -25.31
C ARG A 18 -10.45 -8.42 -25.74
N PHE A 19 -9.47 -8.10 -24.89
CA PHE A 19 -8.44 -7.07 -25.18
C PHE A 19 -7.07 -7.63 -25.54
N SER A 20 -6.99 -8.78 -26.22
CA SER A 20 -5.73 -9.40 -26.64
C SER A 20 -5.07 -8.80 -27.89
N THR A 21 -5.41 -7.58 -28.30
CA THR A 21 -4.68 -6.86 -29.36
C THR A 21 -4.83 -5.36 -29.14
N LEU A 22 -3.87 -4.73 -28.47
CA LEU A 22 -3.44 -3.36 -28.77
C LEU A 22 -2.22 -2.98 -27.91
N SER A 23 -1.07 -2.99 -28.56
CA SER A 23 0.17 -2.40 -28.06
C SER A 23 0.01 -0.88 -28.07
N THR A 24 0.08 -0.25 -26.94
CA THR A 24 0.71 1.07 -26.72
C THR A 24 0.50 1.49 -25.26
N VAL A 25 1.61 1.68 -24.56
CA VAL A 25 1.64 2.20 -23.19
C VAL A 25 1.22 3.67 -23.22
N HIS A 26 -0.05 3.93 -23.00
CA HIS A 26 -0.54 5.24 -22.61
C HIS A 26 -0.95 5.17 -21.13
N LYS A 27 -0.46 6.13 -20.33
CA LYS A 27 -1.00 6.43 -19.00
C LYS A 27 -2.51 6.64 -19.15
N ARG A 28 -3.30 5.59 -19.01
CA ARG A 28 -4.76 5.71 -19.04
C ARG A 28 -5.19 6.24 -17.67
N CYS A 29 -5.49 7.53 -17.59
CA CYS A 29 -6.44 7.98 -16.57
C CYS A 29 -7.73 7.18 -16.78
N PRO A 30 -8.29 6.56 -15.73
CA PRO A 30 -9.54 5.83 -15.83
C PRO A 30 -10.66 6.74 -16.35
N PRO A 31 -11.62 6.23 -17.14
CA PRO A 31 -12.71 7.03 -17.72
C PRO A 31 -13.76 7.50 -16.69
N GLY A 32 -13.53 7.28 -15.40
CA GLY A 32 -14.44 7.67 -14.31
C GLY A 32 -13.72 8.30 -13.13
N PRO A 33 -14.47 8.82 -12.13
CA PRO A 33 -13.88 9.38 -10.91
C PRO A 33 -13.13 8.29 -10.15
N THR A 34 -11.88 8.58 -9.83
CA THR A 34 -11.06 7.70 -8.99
C THR A 34 -11.28 7.98 -7.51
N VAL A 35 -11.28 6.94 -6.72
CA VAL A 35 -11.51 6.95 -5.28
C VAL A 35 -10.44 6.13 -4.56
N MET A 36 -10.31 6.36 -3.26
CA MET A 36 -9.44 5.59 -2.38
C MET A 36 -10.26 4.56 -1.62
N TYR A 37 -9.88 3.30 -1.71
CA TYR A 37 -10.43 2.21 -0.91
C TYR A 37 -9.55 1.96 0.30
N PHE A 38 -10.16 1.77 1.46
CA PHE A 38 -9.49 1.49 2.71
C PHE A 38 -10.13 0.27 3.39
N ALA A 39 -9.39 -0.83 3.44
CA ALA A 39 -9.94 -2.14 3.73
C ALA A 39 -9.37 -2.74 5.02
N GLY A 40 -10.23 -3.34 5.82
CA GLY A 40 -9.87 -4.04 7.05
C GLY A 40 -9.18 -3.14 8.07
N GLY A 41 -8.13 -3.67 8.69
CA GLY A 41 -7.34 -3.00 9.72
C GLY A 41 -7.60 -3.55 11.11
N TYR A 42 -7.01 -2.90 12.11
CA TYR A 42 -7.04 -3.31 13.50
C TYR A 42 -7.53 -2.18 14.41
N LEU A 43 -8.54 -2.49 15.23
CA LEU A 43 -9.02 -1.70 16.35
C LEU A 43 -9.39 -2.65 17.48
N ARG A 44 -8.44 -2.98 18.36
CA ARG A 44 -8.56 -4.02 19.40
C ARG A 44 -8.86 -5.43 18.87
N ARG A 45 -9.30 -5.57 17.64
CA ARG A 45 -9.50 -6.81 16.86
C ARG A 45 -9.33 -6.49 15.38
N SER A 46 -9.13 -7.52 14.56
CA SER A 46 -9.17 -7.38 13.11
C SER A 46 -10.57 -6.99 12.64
N LEU A 47 -10.64 -6.17 11.61
CA LEU A 47 -11.87 -5.58 11.09
C LEU A 47 -12.19 -6.11 9.68
N ASP A 48 -13.49 -6.16 9.37
CA ASP A 48 -14.05 -6.47 8.06
C ASP A 48 -14.55 -5.22 7.31
N VAL A 49 -14.30 -4.04 7.87
CA VAL A 49 -14.80 -2.77 7.34
C VAL A 49 -14.07 -2.42 6.04
N LEU A 50 -14.86 -2.06 5.03
CA LEU A 50 -14.39 -1.48 3.78
C LEU A 50 -15.03 -0.10 3.62
N GLU A 51 -14.19 0.92 3.46
CA GLU A 51 -14.61 2.30 3.20
C GLU A 51 -14.01 2.83 1.91
N CYS A 52 -14.71 3.75 1.29
CA CYS A 52 -14.30 4.45 0.08
C CYS A 52 -14.30 5.95 0.33
N PHE A 53 -13.20 6.62 0.00
CA PHE A 53 -13.07 8.08 0.05
C PHE A 53 -13.17 8.68 -1.34
N ASP A 54 -14.08 9.62 -1.51
CA ASP A 54 -14.25 10.39 -2.74
C ASP A 54 -13.56 11.75 -2.60
N PRO A 55 -12.50 12.03 -3.36
CA PRO A 55 -11.74 13.28 -3.27
C PRO A 55 -12.49 14.52 -3.79
N GLN A 56 -13.56 14.33 -4.56
CA GLN A 56 -14.39 15.42 -5.07
C GLN A 56 -15.36 15.94 -4.00
N THR A 57 -15.96 15.02 -3.25
CA THR A 57 -16.95 15.34 -2.22
C THR A 57 -16.35 15.40 -0.80
N LEU A 58 -15.10 14.94 -0.62
CA LEU A 58 -14.38 14.77 0.64
C LEU A 58 -15.13 13.88 1.64
N LYS A 59 -15.94 12.93 1.15
CA LYS A 59 -16.77 12.04 1.96
C LYS A 59 -16.25 10.61 1.94
N TRP A 60 -16.43 9.96 3.08
CA TRP A 60 -16.27 8.52 3.26
C TRP A 60 -17.62 7.81 3.14
N THR A 61 -17.62 6.71 2.43
CA THR A 61 -18.80 5.83 2.26
C THR A 61 -18.41 4.43 2.71
N ILE A 62 -19.21 3.83 3.59
CA ILE A 62 -19.05 2.43 4.00
C ILE A 62 -19.60 1.55 2.88
N LEU A 63 -18.81 0.59 2.46
CA LEU A 63 -19.16 -0.41 1.45
C LEU A 63 -19.49 -1.74 2.11
N SER A 64 -19.87 -2.74 1.29
CA SER A 64 -20.07 -4.11 1.78
C SER A 64 -18.83 -4.62 2.50
N PRO A 65 -18.95 -5.23 3.68
CA PRO A 65 -17.81 -5.66 4.47
C PRO A 65 -17.05 -6.79 3.78
N LEU A 66 -15.77 -6.95 4.15
CA LEU A 66 -14.98 -8.12 3.79
C LEU A 66 -15.64 -9.39 4.34
N SER A 67 -15.48 -10.50 3.62
CA SER A 67 -16.00 -11.80 4.05
C SER A 67 -15.39 -12.30 5.37
N VAL A 68 -14.17 -11.87 5.67
CA VAL A 68 -13.42 -12.21 6.88
C VAL A 68 -12.71 -10.97 7.42
N PRO A 69 -12.76 -10.69 8.74
CA PRO A 69 -11.98 -9.62 9.35
C PRO A 69 -10.48 -9.80 9.14
N LYS A 70 -9.78 -8.76 8.70
CA LYS A 70 -8.35 -8.80 8.39
C LYS A 70 -7.61 -7.56 8.88
N SER A 71 -6.34 -7.75 9.29
CA SER A 71 -5.42 -6.67 9.66
C SER A 71 -3.98 -6.98 9.23
N GLY A 72 -3.13 -5.96 9.12
CA GLY A 72 -1.76 -6.11 8.63
C GLY A 72 -1.70 -6.59 7.18
N LEU A 73 -2.70 -6.20 6.39
CA LEU A 73 -2.90 -6.63 5.01
C LEU A 73 -2.32 -5.63 4.02
N GLY A 74 -2.02 -6.12 2.82
CA GLY A 74 -1.80 -5.29 1.65
C GLY A 74 -3.05 -5.24 0.79
N ALA A 75 -3.27 -4.13 0.11
CA ALA A 75 -4.31 -3.99 -0.90
C ALA A 75 -3.73 -3.40 -2.18
N ALA A 76 -4.24 -3.86 -3.31
CA ALA A 76 -3.89 -3.37 -4.63
C ALA A 76 -5.14 -3.29 -5.50
N TYR A 77 -5.10 -2.43 -6.50
CA TYR A 77 -6.14 -2.30 -7.50
C TYR A 77 -5.50 -2.51 -8.87
N VAL A 78 -5.92 -3.57 -9.55
CA VAL A 78 -5.42 -3.93 -10.88
C VAL A 78 -6.61 -4.19 -11.80
N GLY A 79 -6.63 -3.52 -12.95
CA GLY A 79 -7.78 -3.55 -13.84
C GLY A 79 -9.00 -2.93 -13.16
N MET A 80 -9.99 -3.75 -12.81
CA MET A 80 -11.20 -3.35 -12.06
C MET A 80 -11.33 -4.10 -10.73
N VAL A 81 -10.26 -4.76 -10.26
CA VAL A 81 -10.29 -5.65 -9.10
C VAL A 81 -9.42 -5.10 -7.98
N MET A 82 -9.98 -4.97 -6.79
CA MET A 82 -9.25 -4.71 -5.57
C MET A 82 -8.83 -6.03 -4.93
N ILE A 83 -7.53 -6.19 -4.69
CA ILE A 83 -6.93 -7.38 -4.12
C ILE A 83 -6.48 -7.09 -2.70
N ILE A 84 -6.96 -7.91 -1.75
CA ILE A 84 -6.66 -7.76 -0.33
C ILE A 84 -6.17 -9.12 0.16
N GLN A 85 -4.90 -9.20 0.54
CA GLN A 85 -4.33 -10.49 0.94
C GLN A 85 -3.44 -10.40 2.17
N ASN A 86 -3.59 -11.38 3.08
CA ASN A 86 -2.62 -11.68 4.13
C ASN A 86 -2.57 -13.18 4.50
N ASP A 87 -3.43 -14.04 3.94
CA ASP A 87 -3.56 -15.45 4.31
C ASP A 87 -3.67 -16.40 3.13
N LYS A 88 -3.43 -17.70 3.38
CA LYS A 88 -3.63 -18.81 2.43
C LYS A 88 -5.10 -19.14 2.14
N LEU A 89 -6.06 -18.39 2.68
CA LEU A 89 -7.48 -18.69 2.46
C LEU A 89 -7.92 -18.15 1.10
N PRO A 90 -8.48 -18.98 0.21
CA PRO A 90 -8.97 -18.54 -1.07
C PRO A 90 -10.16 -17.59 -0.87
N LEU A 91 -10.02 -16.36 -1.24
CA LEU A 91 -11.14 -15.60 -1.78
C LEU A 91 -11.46 -16.26 -3.11
N ASN A 92 -12.68 -16.66 -3.34
CA ASN A 92 -13.17 -17.54 -4.40
C ASN A 92 -12.81 -17.19 -5.87
N SER A 93 -11.74 -16.43 -6.13
CA SER A 93 -11.38 -15.95 -7.46
C SER A 93 -9.90 -15.72 -7.74
N MET A 94 -8.97 -15.98 -6.80
CA MET A 94 -7.55 -15.66 -6.98
C MET A 94 -6.64 -16.69 -6.32
N ALA A 95 -5.53 -17.03 -6.97
CA ALA A 95 -4.51 -17.93 -6.41
C ALA A 95 -3.98 -17.38 -5.07
N PRO A 96 -3.78 -18.24 -4.05
CA PRO A 96 -3.24 -17.82 -2.76
C PRO A 96 -1.73 -17.56 -2.87
N LEU A 97 -1.20 -16.68 -1.99
CA LEU A 97 0.25 -16.56 -1.78
C LEU A 97 0.87 -17.90 -1.39
N SER A 98 2.10 -18.15 -1.84
CA SER A 98 2.84 -19.37 -1.47
C SER A 98 3.20 -19.39 0.01
N VAL A 99 3.43 -18.20 0.59
CA VAL A 99 3.77 -18.01 2.01
C VAL A 99 2.82 -17.00 2.65
N ALA A 100 2.28 -17.33 3.83
CA ALA A 100 1.46 -16.40 4.61
C ALA A 100 2.29 -15.19 5.06
N ARG A 101 1.77 -13.98 4.84
CA ARG A 101 2.46 -12.71 5.12
C ARG A 101 1.50 -11.74 5.80
N ASN A 102 1.88 -11.20 6.93
CA ASN A 102 1.25 -10.01 7.49
C ASN A 102 2.24 -8.84 7.52
N ARG A 103 1.74 -7.61 7.55
CA ARG A 103 2.53 -6.37 7.53
C ARG A 103 3.56 -6.35 6.39
N LEU A 104 3.16 -6.89 5.24
CA LEU A 104 3.92 -6.88 4.00
C LEU A 104 3.78 -5.52 3.32
N GLY A 105 4.71 -5.22 2.42
CA GLY A 105 4.54 -4.16 1.43
C GLY A 105 3.83 -4.72 0.19
N VAL A 106 2.95 -3.92 -0.41
CA VAL A 106 2.29 -4.27 -1.68
C VAL A 106 2.50 -3.16 -2.68
N ALA A 107 2.81 -3.53 -3.91
CA ALA A 107 3.00 -2.62 -5.02
C ALA A 107 2.42 -3.19 -6.31
N VAL A 108 2.11 -2.32 -7.26
CA VAL A 108 1.67 -2.70 -8.61
C VAL A 108 2.64 -2.11 -9.63
N ILE A 109 3.18 -2.98 -10.49
CA ILE A 109 4.01 -2.59 -11.63
C ILE A 109 3.55 -3.41 -12.84
N ASP A 110 3.24 -2.75 -13.95
CA ASP A 110 2.81 -3.39 -15.22
C ASP A 110 1.67 -4.38 -15.05
N ASP A 111 0.62 -3.97 -14.32
CA ASP A 111 -0.55 -4.77 -13.99
C ASP A 111 -0.26 -6.04 -13.15
N CYS A 112 0.97 -6.25 -12.69
CA CYS A 112 1.35 -7.30 -11.75
C CYS A 112 1.44 -6.77 -10.33
N ILE A 113 1.08 -7.60 -9.34
CA ILE A 113 1.15 -7.25 -7.93
C ILE A 113 2.39 -7.88 -7.32
N TYR A 114 3.12 -7.11 -6.54
CA TYR A 114 4.28 -7.54 -5.80
C TYR A 114 3.98 -7.55 -4.30
N ALA A 115 4.15 -8.71 -3.66
CA ALA A 115 4.04 -8.90 -2.22
C ALA A 115 5.44 -8.99 -1.63
N VAL A 116 5.83 -7.99 -0.84
CA VAL A 116 7.22 -7.75 -0.44
C VAL A 116 7.38 -7.97 1.05
N GLY A 117 8.26 -8.89 1.44
CA GLY A 117 8.60 -9.13 2.84
C GLY A 117 7.40 -9.55 3.70
N GLY A 118 7.23 -8.91 4.85
CA GLY A 118 6.24 -9.28 5.85
C GLY A 118 6.71 -10.42 6.76
N GLY A 119 5.78 -11.03 7.47
CA GLY A 119 6.07 -12.16 8.35
C GLY A 119 4.82 -13.00 8.62
N ASN A 120 5.00 -14.19 9.18
CA ASN A 120 3.89 -15.10 9.52
C ASN A 120 3.68 -15.27 11.04
N GLY A 121 4.28 -14.37 11.83
CA GLY A 121 4.28 -14.43 13.30
C GLY A 121 5.50 -15.14 13.90
N ASN A 122 6.07 -16.10 13.19
CA ASN A 122 7.26 -16.86 13.64
C ASN A 122 8.53 -16.47 12.86
N THR A 123 8.39 -16.10 11.60
CA THR A 123 9.49 -15.76 10.70
C THR A 123 9.29 -14.39 10.06
N PHE A 124 10.40 -13.72 9.78
CA PHE A 124 10.48 -12.46 9.06
C PHE A 124 10.99 -12.77 7.65
N HIS A 125 10.26 -12.31 6.62
CA HIS A 125 10.52 -12.71 5.26
C HIS A 125 11.45 -11.74 4.51
N THR A 126 12.42 -12.30 3.79
CA THR A 126 13.11 -11.62 2.70
C THR A 126 12.40 -11.84 1.37
N SER A 127 11.62 -12.93 1.26
CA SER A 127 11.01 -13.34 0.01
C SER A 127 10.04 -12.30 -0.53
N MET A 128 9.97 -12.23 -1.87
CA MET A 128 9.03 -11.44 -2.63
C MET A 128 8.32 -12.36 -3.63
N GLU A 129 7.02 -12.13 -3.81
CA GLU A 129 6.20 -12.85 -4.77
C GLU A 129 5.54 -11.86 -5.72
N LYS A 130 5.48 -12.24 -7.01
CA LYS A 130 4.81 -11.50 -8.08
C LYS A 130 3.56 -12.26 -8.51
N TYR A 131 2.42 -11.60 -8.54
CA TYR A 131 1.17 -12.12 -9.07
C TYR A 131 0.92 -11.60 -10.48
N ASP A 132 0.66 -12.50 -11.40
CA ASP A 132 0.18 -12.20 -12.74
C ASP A 132 -1.33 -12.46 -12.83
N PRO A 133 -2.19 -11.42 -12.93
CA PRO A 133 -3.63 -11.61 -13.03
C PRO A 133 -4.09 -12.35 -14.29
N LYS A 134 -3.28 -12.38 -15.35
CA LYS A 134 -3.62 -13.09 -16.60
C LYS A 134 -3.46 -14.59 -16.47
N GLN A 135 -2.53 -15.03 -15.61
CA GLN A 135 -2.23 -16.42 -15.35
C GLN A 135 -2.88 -16.94 -14.08
N ASP A 136 -3.38 -16.03 -13.22
CA ASP A 136 -3.85 -16.30 -11.86
C ASP A 136 -2.82 -17.06 -11.04
N GLU A 137 -1.56 -16.60 -11.07
CA GLU A 137 -0.44 -17.30 -10.45
C GLU A 137 0.49 -16.35 -9.70
N TRP A 138 0.97 -16.80 -8.51
CA TRP A 138 2.07 -16.19 -7.80
C TRP A 138 3.38 -16.88 -8.14
N THR A 139 4.38 -16.11 -8.53
CA THR A 139 5.75 -16.58 -8.78
C THR A 139 6.72 -15.93 -7.81
N THR A 140 7.67 -16.70 -7.27
CA THR A 140 8.75 -16.15 -6.46
C THR A 140 9.73 -15.41 -7.37
N VAL A 141 10.12 -14.21 -6.96
CA VAL A 141 11.12 -13.38 -7.63
C VAL A 141 12.28 -13.09 -6.66
N THR A 142 13.32 -12.42 -7.13
CA THR A 142 14.53 -12.19 -6.32
C THR A 142 14.18 -11.57 -4.95
N PRO A 143 14.66 -12.16 -3.84
CA PRO A 143 14.34 -11.71 -2.49
C PRO A 143 15.09 -10.43 -2.13
N LEU A 144 14.55 -9.69 -1.15
CA LEU A 144 15.23 -8.59 -0.44
C LEU A 144 16.57 -9.04 0.17
N ASN A 145 17.51 -8.11 0.33
CA ASN A 145 18.76 -8.37 1.04
C ASN A 145 18.57 -8.58 2.56
N PHE A 146 17.51 -8.00 3.14
CA PHE A 146 17.19 -8.11 4.55
C PHE A 146 15.71 -8.46 4.75
N PRO A 147 15.36 -9.27 5.79
CA PRO A 147 13.98 -9.48 6.15
C PRO A 147 13.35 -8.15 6.62
N ARG A 148 12.11 -7.88 6.21
CA ARG A 148 11.41 -6.64 6.53
C ARG A 148 9.94 -6.90 6.81
N ILE A 149 9.53 -6.76 8.08
CA ILE A 149 8.11 -6.69 8.44
C ILE A 149 7.72 -5.23 8.71
N GLY A 150 6.54 -4.81 8.25
CA GLY A 150 6.15 -3.40 8.31
C GLY A 150 7.03 -2.53 7.42
N VAL A 151 7.42 -3.04 6.28
CA VAL A 151 8.21 -2.34 5.26
C VAL A 151 7.35 -1.31 4.54
N ALA A 152 7.89 -0.13 4.32
CA ALA A 152 7.30 0.90 3.48
C ALA A 152 7.67 0.65 2.02
N VAL A 153 6.68 0.49 1.13
CA VAL A 153 6.90 0.16 -0.28
C VAL A 153 6.22 1.18 -1.18
N ALA A 154 6.96 1.68 -2.17
CA ALA A 154 6.43 2.55 -3.22
C ALA A 154 7.04 2.23 -4.58
N VAL A 155 6.35 2.60 -5.64
CA VAL A 155 6.82 2.43 -7.03
C VAL A 155 7.10 3.78 -7.65
N LEU A 156 8.26 3.91 -8.27
CA LEU A 156 8.63 5.06 -9.08
C LEU A 156 9.41 4.59 -10.32
N ASP A 157 8.99 5.01 -11.50
CA ASP A 157 9.64 4.70 -12.78
C ASP A 157 9.94 3.21 -12.98
N ARG A 158 8.90 2.36 -12.76
CA ARG A 158 8.98 0.88 -12.86
C ARG A 158 9.98 0.23 -11.88
N LYS A 159 10.42 0.95 -10.87
CA LYS A 159 11.24 0.45 -9.77
C LYS A 159 10.47 0.43 -8.48
N LEU A 160 10.68 -0.62 -7.69
CA LEU A 160 10.06 -0.76 -6.38
C LEU A 160 11.08 -0.39 -5.32
N TYR A 161 10.70 0.52 -4.44
CA TYR A 161 11.52 0.95 -3.31
C TYR A 161 10.96 0.37 -2.03
N ALA A 162 11.79 -0.36 -1.28
CA ALA A 162 11.49 -0.93 0.02
C ALA A 162 12.34 -0.23 1.08
N ALA A 163 11.70 0.52 1.97
CA ALA A 163 12.37 1.35 2.96
C ALA A 163 11.99 0.96 4.39
N GLY A 164 12.97 0.88 5.28
CA GLY A 164 12.76 0.56 6.68
C GLY A 164 12.24 -0.85 6.92
N GLY A 165 11.36 -0.99 7.91
CA GLY A 165 10.84 -2.25 8.41
C GLY A 165 11.55 -2.72 9.67
N PHE A 166 11.25 -3.95 10.10
CA PHE A 166 11.85 -4.62 11.25
C PHE A 166 12.37 -6.00 10.82
N ASP A 167 13.62 -6.30 11.13
CA ASP A 167 14.32 -7.53 10.69
C ASP A 167 14.22 -8.70 11.70
N GLY A 168 13.52 -8.47 12.80
CA GLY A 168 13.43 -9.40 13.94
C GLY A 168 14.31 -8.99 15.12
N ARG A 169 15.24 -8.05 14.92
CA ARG A 169 16.13 -7.51 15.97
C ARG A 169 16.08 -5.99 16.04
N HIS A 170 16.10 -5.32 14.90
CA HIS A 170 16.23 -3.87 14.81
C HIS A 170 15.20 -3.27 13.86
N ARG A 171 14.72 -2.08 14.16
CA ARG A 171 14.06 -1.22 13.17
C ARG A 171 15.13 -0.71 12.22
N LEU A 172 14.82 -0.79 10.94
CA LEU A 172 15.78 -0.52 9.87
C LEU A 172 15.68 0.93 9.39
N ARG A 173 16.82 1.47 9.01
CA ARG A 173 16.91 2.65 8.16
C ARG A 173 17.39 2.33 6.75
N SER A 174 17.80 1.08 6.50
CA SER A 174 18.22 0.66 5.17
C SER A 174 17.06 0.73 4.19
N ALA A 175 17.37 1.08 2.95
CA ALA A 175 16.44 1.08 1.83
C ALA A 175 17.04 0.33 0.64
N GLU A 176 16.17 -0.29 -0.14
CA GLU A 176 16.52 -1.10 -1.31
C GLU A 176 15.65 -0.72 -2.49
N CYS A 177 16.20 -0.78 -3.68
CA CYS A 177 15.50 -0.56 -4.94
C CYS A 177 15.55 -1.84 -5.77
N TYR A 178 14.37 -2.34 -6.17
CA TYR A 178 14.21 -3.46 -7.08
C TYR A 178 13.92 -2.95 -8.49
N ASP A 179 14.66 -3.48 -9.44
CA ASP A 179 14.48 -3.19 -10.84
C ASP A 179 13.80 -4.41 -11.50
N VAL A 180 12.59 -4.21 -12.03
CA VAL A 180 11.79 -5.30 -12.62
C VAL A 180 12.39 -5.87 -13.91
N ASP A 181 13.19 -5.07 -14.63
CA ASP A 181 13.77 -5.48 -15.91
C ASP A 181 14.99 -6.40 -15.71
N THR A 182 15.68 -6.24 -14.58
CA THR A 182 16.87 -7.05 -14.25
C THR A 182 16.60 -8.12 -13.20
N ASP A 183 15.45 -8.08 -12.51
CA ASP A 183 15.10 -8.91 -11.34
C ASP A 183 16.15 -8.82 -10.22
N LEU A 184 16.69 -7.60 -9.94
CA LEU A 184 17.73 -7.39 -8.94
C LEU A 184 17.36 -6.32 -7.93
N TRP A 185 17.70 -6.57 -6.66
CA TRP A 185 17.69 -5.57 -5.59
C TRP A 185 19.06 -4.91 -5.44
N LYS A 186 19.07 -3.60 -5.30
CA LYS A 186 20.25 -2.79 -4.99
C LYS A 186 19.98 -1.98 -3.73
N LEU A 187 20.94 -1.95 -2.80
CA LEU A 187 20.91 -0.99 -1.70
C LEU A 187 21.01 0.43 -2.25
N VAL A 188 20.17 1.31 -1.70
CA VAL A 188 20.21 2.75 -1.93
C VAL A 188 20.55 3.44 -0.61
N SER A 189 20.79 4.74 -0.64
CA SER A 189 21.08 5.52 0.56
C SER A 189 20.05 5.27 1.65
N PRO A 190 20.47 5.10 2.92
CA PRO A 190 19.57 4.81 4.01
C PRO A 190 18.77 6.05 4.41
N LEU A 191 17.58 5.82 4.99
CA LEU A 191 16.78 6.80 5.70
C LEU A 191 17.59 7.52 6.80
N VAL A 192 17.19 8.72 7.14
CA VAL A 192 17.72 9.45 8.30
C VAL A 192 17.33 8.76 9.59
N GLU A 193 16.04 8.38 9.71
CA GLU A 193 15.50 7.71 10.90
C GLU A 193 15.13 6.25 10.64
N ARG A 194 15.25 5.43 11.67
CA ARG A 194 14.74 4.05 11.63
C ARG A 194 13.23 4.08 11.64
N ARG A 195 12.59 3.26 10.79
CA ARG A 195 11.14 3.22 10.67
C ARG A 195 10.63 1.81 10.43
N SER A 196 9.62 1.39 11.18
CA SER A 196 8.80 0.21 10.84
C SER A 196 7.32 0.60 10.87
N GLY A 197 6.49 -0.04 10.02
CA GLY A 197 5.09 0.34 9.90
C GLY A 197 4.91 1.78 9.41
N ALA A 198 5.84 2.28 8.61
CA ALA A 198 5.71 3.55 7.90
C ALA A 198 4.84 3.38 6.65
N GLY A 199 4.18 4.44 6.22
CA GLY A 199 3.58 4.53 4.89
C GLY A 199 4.62 4.91 3.84
N ALA A 200 4.38 4.53 2.57
CA ALA A 200 5.16 5.06 1.46
C ALA A 200 4.29 5.31 0.23
N ALA A 201 4.67 6.30 -0.55
CA ALA A 201 4.09 6.61 -1.85
C ALA A 201 5.07 7.43 -2.69
N SER A 202 4.83 7.48 -4.00
CA SER A 202 5.66 8.27 -4.92
C SER A 202 4.87 9.44 -5.47
N LEU A 203 5.45 10.63 -5.41
CA LEU A 203 4.86 11.86 -5.91
C LEU A 203 5.93 12.74 -6.56
N ASN A 204 5.65 13.28 -7.75
CA ASN A 204 6.50 14.24 -8.47
C ASN A 204 7.96 13.78 -8.64
N GLY A 205 8.20 12.48 -8.93
CA GLY A 205 9.53 11.93 -9.15
C GLY A 205 10.31 11.61 -7.86
N PHE A 206 9.66 11.64 -6.70
CA PHE A 206 10.25 11.31 -5.40
C PHE A 206 9.49 10.18 -4.71
N VAL A 207 10.20 9.42 -3.88
CA VAL A 207 9.63 8.44 -2.96
C VAL A 207 9.56 9.04 -1.56
N TYR A 208 8.41 8.90 -0.91
CA TYR A 208 8.20 9.39 0.46
C TYR A 208 8.10 8.21 1.42
N ALA A 209 8.81 8.31 2.56
CA ALA A 209 8.67 7.43 3.72
C ALA A 209 8.07 8.25 4.87
N ILE A 210 6.92 7.81 5.38
CA ILE A 210 6.01 8.67 6.13
C ILE A 210 5.68 8.02 7.47
N GLY A 211 5.95 8.72 8.57
CA GLY A 211 5.67 8.25 9.92
C GLY A 211 6.37 6.93 10.24
N GLY A 212 5.69 6.04 10.94
CA GLY A 212 6.21 4.75 11.40
C GLY A 212 6.56 4.76 12.88
N TYR A 213 7.34 3.75 13.31
CA TYR A 213 7.80 3.54 14.68
C TYR A 213 9.30 3.24 14.67
N ASP A 214 10.09 3.99 15.44
CA ASP A 214 11.56 3.88 15.48
C ASP A 214 12.08 2.83 16.46
N GLY A 215 11.24 2.40 17.38
CA GLY A 215 11.54 1.50 18.49
C GLY A 215 11.24 2.12 19.84
N GLU A 216 11.07 3.44 19.91
CA GLU A 216 10.79 4.22 21.11
C GLU A 216 9.44 4.94 21.01
N ALA A 217 9.15 5.58 19.86
CA ALA A 217 7.96 6.37 19.64
C ALA A 217 7.39 6.24 18.22
N GLN A 218 6.10 6.56 18.07
CA GLN A 218 5.50 6.81 16.78
C GLN A 218 6.05 8.11 16.21
N LEU A 219 6.34 8.09 14.92
CA LEU A 219 6.93 9.21 14.19
C LEU A 219 5.85 10.05 13.50
N ASN A 220 6.06 11.34 13.45
CA ASN A 220 5.39 12.23 12.52
C ASN A 220 6.33 12.74 11.42
N SER A 221 7.62 12.43 11.52
CA SER A 221 8.60 12.83 10.50
C SER A 221 8.33 12.17 9.16
N VAL A 222 8.66 12.88 8.11
CA VAL A 222 8.53 12.46 6.72
C VAL A 222 9.86 12.65 6.03
N GLU A 223 10.31 11.65 5.29
CA GLU A 223 11.51 11.72 4.48
C GLU A 223 11.17 11.53 3.00
N ARG A 224 11.85 12.29 2.15
CA ARG A 224 11.71 12.25 0.70
C ARG A 224 13.02 11.82 0.06
N TYR A 225 12.97 10.77 -0.76
CA TYR A 225 14.09 10.23 -1.52
C TYR A 225 14.11 10.75 -2.95
N SER A 226 15.28 11.17 -3.39
CA SER A 226 15.55 11.52 -4.78
C SER A 226 16.41 10.43 -5.44
N PRO A 227 15.90 9.68 -6.42
CA PRO A 227 16.73 8.71 -7.15
C PRO A 227 17.87 9.33 -7.92
N ALA A 228 17.72 10.58 -8.37
CA ALA A 228 18.74 11.28 -9.14
C ALA A 228 19.99 11.60 -8.32
N SER A 229 19.85 11.89 -7.04
CA SER A 229 20.96 12.20 -6.11
C SER A 229 21.29 11.08 -5.14
N ASP A 230 20.49 9.99 -5.13
CA ASP A 230 20.56 8.91 -4.13
C ASP A 230 20.58 9.46 -2.70
N THR A 231 19.65 10.35 -2.34
CA THR A 231 19.60 10.98 -1.02
C THR A 231 18.20 11.03 -0.45
N TRP A 232 18.08 10.83 0.87
CA TRP A 232 16.90 11.13 1.66
C TRP A 232 17.06 12.49 2.34
N ILE A 233 16.01 13.29 2.30
CA ILE A 233 15.91 14.56 3.04
C ILE A 233 14.64 14.58 3.85
N THR A 234 14.69 15.18 5.04
CA THR A 234 13.50 15.44 5.86
C THR A 234 12.70 16.57 5.25
N VAL A 235 11.39 16.38 5.17
CA VAL A 235 10.40 17.39 4.76
C VAL A 235 9.42 17.64 5.91
N SER A 236 8.47 18.54 5.74
CA SER A 236 7.52 18.89 6.80
C SER A 236 6.82 17.67 7.38
N PRO A 237 6.74 17.60 8.73
CA PRO A 237 6.17 16.45 9.43
C PRO A 237 4.64 16.43 9.33
N LEU A 238 4.06 15.24 9.51
CA LEU A 238 2.63 15.04 9.71
C LEU A 238 2.11 15.83 10.92
N ILE A 239 0.83 16.15 10.90
CA ILE A 239 0.13 16.76 12.03
C ILE A 239 0.10 15.79 13.23
N HIS A 240 -0.15 14.50 12.95
CA HIS A 240 -0.22 13.48 14.01
C HIS A 240 0.89 12.45 13.84
N ARG A 241 1.53 12.07 14.94
CA ARG A 241 2.41 10.89 15.00
C ARG A 241 1.60 9.65 14.69
N ARG A 242 2.12 8.76 13.85
CA ARG A 242 1.40 7.53 13.49
C ARG A 242 2.31 6.42 12.99
N SER A 243 2.02 5.20 13.40
CA SER A 243 2.59 3.97 12.83
C SER A 243 1.51 3.05 12.30
N ALA A 244 1.86 2.06 11.49
CA ALA A 244 0.92 1.18 10.80
C ALA A 244 -0.20 1.95 10.08
N LEU A 245 0.20 3.06 9.48
CA LEU A 245 -0.62 3.93 8.64
C LEU A 245 -0.62 3.41 7.21
N SER A 246 -1.51 3.94 6.39
CA SER A 246 -1.48 3.74 4.95
C SER A 246 -1.27 5.06 4.23
N ALA A 247 -0.51 5.01 3.14
CA ALA A 247 -0.24 6.16 2.29
C ALA A 247 -0.49 5.83 0.83
N THR A 248 -0.97 6.79 0.07
CA THR A 248 -1.20 6.64 -1.37
C THR A 248 -1.23 7.99 -2.07
N VAL A 249 -1.10 7.96 -3.39
CA VAL A 249 -1.35 9.13 -4.24
C VAL A 249 -2.67 8.96 -4.97
N LEU A 250 -3.54 9.95 -4.85
CA LEU A 250 -4.83 10.02 -5.51
C LEU A 250 -4.97 11.38 -6.19
N CYS A 251 -5.27 11.39 -7.49
CA CYS A 251 -5.42 12.62 -8.28
C CYS A 251 -4.21 13.59 -8.15
N GLY A 252 -2.98 13.04 -8.13
CA GLY A 252 -1.75 13.83 -8.02
C GLY A 252 -1.45 14.39 -6.63
N LYS A 253 -2.18 13.98 -5.61
CA LYS A 253 -1.99 14.41 -4.20
C LYS A 253 -1.61 13.23 -3.32
N LEU A 254 -0.70 13.45 -2.39
CA LEU A 254 -0.26 12.44 -1.43
C LEU A 254 -1.15 12.48 -0.18
N TYR A 255 -1.73 11.34 0.16
CA TYR A 255 -2.61 11.17 1.30
C TYR A 255 -2.06 10.13 2.28
N VAL A 256 -2.34 10.40 3.56
CA VAL A 256 -2.05 9.51 4.68
C VAL A 256 -3.31 9.30 5.50
N VAL A 257 -3.63 8.06 5.82
CA VAL A 257 -4.86 7.72 6.53
C VAL A 257 -4.62 6.70 7.65
N GLY A 258 -5.34 6.89 8.75
CA GLY A 258 -5.33 5.97 9.88
C GLY A 258 -4.00 5.86 10.59
N GLY A 259 -3.77 4.70 11.19
CA GLY A 259 -2.58 4.39 11.98
C GLY A 259 -2.83 4.44 13.48
N TYR A 260 -1.77 4.15 14.24
CA TYR A 260 -1.74 4.17 15.69
C TYR A 260 -0.80 5.28 16.20
N ALA A 261 -1.30 6.15 17.08
CA ALA A 261 -0.58 7.33 17.56
C ALA A 261 0.21 7.11 18.87
N GLY A 262 0.15 5.90 19.44
CA GLY A 262 0.70 5.59 20.77
C GLY A 262 -0.39 5.54 21.85
N GLU A 263 -1.36 6.44 21.77
CA GLU A 263 -2.46 6.52 22.74
C GLU A 263 -3.79 6.01 22.15
N GLY A 264 -3.93 6.04 20.82
CA GLY A 264 -5.17 5.65 20.15
C GLY A 264 -5.00 5.42 18.65
N PHE A 265 -6.05 4.85 18.07
CA PHE A 265 -6.15 4.62 16.63
C PHE A 265 -6.73 5.84 15.94
N LEU A 266 -6.06 6.32 14.91
CA LEU A 266 -6.45 7.51 14.17
C LEU A 266 -7.48 7.17 13.10
N ASN A 267 -8.44 8.07 12.92
CA ASN A 267 -9.37 8.07 11.80
C ASN A 267 -9.09 9.19 10.79
N THR A 268 -8.10 10.04 11.06
CA THR A 268 -7.80 11.23 10.28
C THR A 268 -7.13 10.91 8.95
N LEU A 269 -7.52 11.68 7.92
CA LEU A 269 -6.90 11.76 6.60
C LEU A 269 -6.13 13.07 6.48
N GLU A 270 -4.83 13.00 6.25
CA GLU A 270 -3.96 14.15 5.98
C GLU A 270 -3.53 14.16 4.52
N GLU A 271 -3.50 15.35 3.90
CA GLU A 271 -3.03 15.61 2.53
C GLU A 271 -1.76 16.44 2.58
N TYR A 272 -0.75 16.06 1.82
CA TYR A 272 0.48 16.83 1.64
C TYR A 272 0.35 17.81 0.48
N ILE A 273 0.78 19.04 0.70
CA ILE A 273 0.84 20.12 -0.28
C ILE A 273 2.32 20.39 -0.61
N PRO A 274 2.87 19.81 -1.69
CA PRO A 274 4.30 19.90 -1.99
C PRO A 274 4.82 21.31 -2.19
N GLU A 275 4.00 22.21 -2.76
CA GLU A 275 4.36 23.59 -3.08
C GLU A 275 4.57 24.44 -1.82
N GLN A 276 3.94 24.05 -0.72
CA GLN A 276 4.03 24.74 0.58
C GLN A 276 4.83 23.93 1.59
N ASP A 277 5.24 22.72 1.23
CA ASP A 277 5.84 21.75 2.15
C ASP A 277 5.05 21.65 3.46
N CYS A 278 3.75 21.36 3.40
CA CYS A 278 2.92 21.26 4.60
C CYS A 278 1.84 20.16 4.46
N TRP A 279 1.36 19.70 5.61
CA TRP A 279 0.25 18.77 5.72
C TRP A 279 -1.00 19.47 6.22
N LYS A 280 -2.16 19.07 5.71
CA LYS A 280 -3.47 19.54 6.20
C LYS A 280 -4.40 18.36 6.47
N LEU A 281 -5.26 18.52 7.46
CA LEU A 281 -6.41 17.64 7.68
C LEU A 281 -7.46 17.87 6.60
N VAL A 282 -7.93 16.78 5.99
CA VAL A 282 -8.92 16.84 4.90
C VAL A 282 -10.26 16.29 5.36
N SER A 283 -10.26 15.13 6.01
CA SER A 283 -11.45 14.40 6.39
C SER A 283 -11.14 13.37 7.47
N SER A 284 -12.14 12.67 7.95
CA SER A 284 -11.99 11.55 8.87
C SER A 284 -12.84 10.37 8.46
N MET A 285 -12.29 9.17 8.58
CA MET A 285 -13.04 7.92 8.46
C MET A 285 -14.07 7.79 9.59
N ASN A 286 -15.04 6.89 9.40
CA ASN A 286 -16.01 6.59 10.45
C ASN A 286 -15.37 5.89 11.66
N LEU A 287 -14.29 5.13 11.44
CA LEU A 287 -13.65 4.33 12.48
C LEU A 287 -12.13 4.46 12.42
N GLY A 288 -11.50 4.84 13.56
CA GLY A 288 -10.04 4.85 13.68
C GLY A 288 -9.45 3.44 13.67
N ARG A 289 -8.41 3.21 12.88
CA ARG A 289 -7.78 1.90 12.73
C ARG A 289 -6.37 1.95 12.16
N SER A 290 -5.58 0.93 12.44
CA SER A 290 -4.21 0.75 11.92
C SER A 290 -4.09 -0.52 11.07
N GLY A 291 -3.03 -0.65 10.29
CA GLY A 291 -2.72 -1.85 9.52
C GLY A 291 -3.80 -2.26 8.53
N ALA A 292 -4.51 -1.29 7.97
CA ALA A 292 -5.46 -1.48 6.89
C ALA A 292 -4.73 -1.45 5.54
N GLY A 293 -5.32 -2.10 4.53
CA GLY A 293 -4.87 -1.98 3.15
C GLY A 293 -5.47 -0.77 2.47
N ILE A 294 -4.69 -0.12 1.61
CA ILE A 294 -5.12 1.02 0.81
C ILE A 294 -4.92 0.72 -0.68
N ALA A 295 -5.89 1.09 -1.48
CA ALA A 295 -5.82 1.01 -2.93
C ALA A 295 -6.57 2.18 -3.57
N VAL A 296 -6.12 2.60 -4.74
CA VAL A 296 -6.79 3.62 -5.56
C VAL A 296 -7.39 2.96 -6.77
N GLY A 297 -8.66 3.16 -6.99
CA GLY A 297 -9.39 2.55 -8.08
C GLY A 297 -10.58 3.39 -8.52
N TRP A 298 -11.40 2.84 -9.39
CA TRP A 298 -12.58 3.54 -9.90
C TRP A 298 -13.70 3.54 -8.87
N LYS A 299 -14.50 4.60 -8.89
CA LYS A 299 -15.69 4.69 -8.05
C LYS A 299 -16.68 3.59 -8.47
N PRO A 300 -17.23 2.82 -7.51
CA PRO A 300 -18.26 1.83 -7.83
C PRO A 300 -19.45 2.51 -8.51
N ALA A 301 -20.06 1.84 -9.47
CA ALA A 301 -21.36 2.25 -10.00
C ALA A 301 -22.37 2.25 -8.85
N THR A 302 -23.08 3.35 -8.66
CA THR A 302 -24.13 3.51 -7.63
C THR A 302 -25.40 2.78 -8.04
#